data_2377d4dfb77fd33cfde56ecb75788362
#
_entry.id   2377d4dfb77fd33cfde56ecb75788362
#
_cell.length_a   1.000
_cell.length_b   1.000
_cell.length_c   1.000
_cell.angle_alpha   90.00
_cell.angle_beta   90.00
_cell.angle_gamma   90.00
#
_symmetry.space_group_name_H-M   'P 1'
#
loop_
_entity.id
_entity.type
_entity.pdbx_description
1 polymer ?
#
loop_
_entity_poly.entity_id
_entity_poly.type
_entity_poly.pdbx_seq_one_letter_code
_entity_poly.pdbx_strand_id
1 'polypeptide(L)'
;MIPSLREFPYPYRCALAISSDIDNASSHESFIAIMDYLNSTSDTSFGPGLGLEIGNSFWFFNSTDNYQLSYFKGLTSQLSSFAPVIRELWESGHIDTIHSWGNFDKGGFSRSFAETGLNELQKANVKIPVWVNHGIGLNHQKVGNYPHMFGDDQSHEAYHLDLAIEAGCEYFWTGKVTHVIGQDSHPTFSVQSKLMIQWLMKRTRYRHVVDPIYDDGNQLLFPIQFRDQTKTWEFIRYMNAWGKEQVLDIHDLATQLSPGMVNQLIKNRGFMLLYTHFNEHVNMDGLPKVLTKNLSYLKKKNFEGDVFIATSSRLLKYKEVHDYLNFKVDSSNDLTNIHIDSKMDTPIGEKSVERNQLCGLTFYVDHPPKTKVWFNKEELEIKRNPKDESGNLSVMVPWKKISYPR
;
A
#
# COMPACT_ATOMS: atom_id res chain seq x y z
N MET A 1 31.42 -10.45 -9.23
CA MET A 1 30.57 -9.23 -8.99
C MET A 1 30.40 -9.06 -7.49
N ILE A 2 30.48 -7.83 -6.97
CA ILE A 2 30.09 -7.56 -5.58
C ILE A 2 28.56 -7.70 -5.51
N PRO A 3 27.99 -8.49 -4.59
CA PRO A 3 26.55 -8.61 -4.41
C PRO A 3 25.87 -7.25 -4.28
N SER A 4 24.76 -7.09 -5.00
CA SER A 4 23.93 -5.87 -4.97
C SER A 4 22.45 -6.23 -4.93
N LEU A 5 21.63 -5.38 -4.34
CA LEU A 5 20.18 -5.58 -4.31
C LEU A 5 19.57 -5.38 -5.69
N ARG A 6 18.65 -6.27 -6.05
CA ARG A 6 17.75 -6.14 -7.19
C ARG A 6 16.53 -5.33 -6.75
N GLU A 7 16.10 -4.40 -7.56
CA GLU A 7 15.04 -3.45 -7.22
C GLU A 7 13.69 -4.10 -6.82
N PHE A 8 13.31 -5.19 -7.49
CA PHE A 8 12.07 -5.92 -7.22
C PHE A 8 12.36 -7.37 -6.84
N PRO A 9 11.44 -8.05 -6.14
CA PRO A 9 11.56 -9.49 -5.92
C PRO A 9 11.72 -10.24 -7.25
N TYR A 10 12.61 -11.23 -7.31
CA TYR A 10 12.72 -12.06 -8.51
C TYR A 10 11.43 -12.89 -8.74
N PRO A 11 10.91 -12.99 -9.97
CA PRO A 11 11.46 -12.49 -11.23
C PRO A 11 10.92 -11.11 -11.66
N TYR A 12 10.14 -10.44 -10.85
CA TYR A 12 9.33 -9.27 -11.20
C TYR A 12 10.15 -8.07 -11.67
N ARG A 13 9.52 -7.22 -12.49
CA ARG A 13 10.13 -6.05 -13.14
C ARG A 13 9.55 -4.72 -12.68
N CYS A 14 8.40 -4.76 -12.04
CA CYS A 14 7.73 -3.62 -11.43
C CYS A 14 6.83 -4.11 -10.29
N ALA A 15 6.28 -3.20 -9.51
CA ALA A 15 5.42 -3.53 -8.37
C ALA A 15 4.13 -2.72 -8.36
N LEU A 16 3.04 -3.35 -7.95
CA LEU A 16 1.70 -2.77 -7.91
C LEU A 16 1.00 -3.16 -6.61
N ALA A 17 0.40 -2.19 -5.93
CA ALA A 17 -0.60 -2.42 -4.91
C ALA A 17 -1.93 -1.80 -5.32
N ILE A 18 -3.03 -2.47 -4.99
CA ILE A 18 -4.39 -1.97 -5.14
C ILE A 18 -5.04 -2.03 -3.78
N SER A 19 -5.59 -0.91 -3.33
CA SER A 19 -6.38 -0.82 -2.11
C SER A 19 -7.79 -0.34 -2.46
N SER A 20 -8.80 -1.01 -1.94
CA SER A 20 -10.17 -0.53 -2.05
C SER A 20 -10.54 0.23 -0.79
N ASP A 21 -11.03 1.44 -0.93
CA ASP A 21 -11.60 2.15 0.20
C ASP A 21 -13.01 1.61 0.48
N ILE A 22 -13.34 1.46 1.77
CA ILE A 22 -14.55 0.74 2.23
C ILE A 22 -15.84 1.55 2.06
N ASP A 23 -15.71 2.85 1.90
CA ASP A 23 -16.85 3.74 1.66
C ASP A 23 -17.61 3.33 0.39
N ASN A 24 -18.91 3.64 0.38
CA ASN A 24 -19.85 3.28 -0.67
C ASN A 24 -20.08 1.76 -0.86
N ALA A 25 -19.63 0.92 0.07
CA ALA A 25 -19.98 -0.50 0.05
C ALA A 25 -21.47 -0.69 0.32
N SER A 26 -22.18 -1.27 -0.65
CA SER A 26 -23.65 -1.38 -0.61
C SER A 26 -24.16 -2.56 0.21
N SER A 27 -23.40 -3.65 0.31
CA SER A 27 -23.76 -4.82 1.11
C SER A 27 -22.54 -5.63 1.56
N HIS A 28 -22.73 -6.45 2.61
CA HIS A 28 -21.73 -7.41 3.08
C HIS A 28 -21.41 -8.44 2.00
N GLU A 29 -22.46 -8.96 1.34
CA GLU A 29 -22.37 -10.05 0.37
C GLU A 29 -21.56 -9.61 -0.84
N SER A 30 -21.80 -8.41 -1.37
CA SER A 30 -21.05 -7.90 -2.52
C SER A 30 -19.58 -7.67 -2.17
N PHE A 31 -19.29 -7.13 -0.99
CA PHE A 31 -17.92 -6.94 -0.52
C PHE A 31 -17.18 -8.28 -0.42
N ILE A 32 -17.77 -9.27 0.26
CA ILE A 32 -17.16 -10.60 0.41
C ILE A 32 -16.95 -11.25 -0.96
N ALA A 33 -17.95 -11.23 -1.84
CA ALA A 33 -17.86 -11.83 -3.16
C ALA A 33 -16.74 -11.23 -4.01
N ILE A 34 -16.54 -9.91 -3.93
CA ILE A 34 -15.45 -9.20 -4.63
C ILE A 34 -14.09 -9.62 -4.05
N MET A 35 -13.95 -9.59 -2.72
CA MET A 35 -12.69 -9.92 -2.06
C MET A 35 -12.31 -11.38 -2.27
N ASP A 36 -13.27 -12.31 -2.26
CA ASP A 36 -13.08 -13.71 -2.63
C ASP A 36 -12.54 -13.83 -4.05
N TYR A 37 -13.21 -13.20 -5.00
CA TYR A 37 -12.80 -13.25 -6.41
C TYR A 37 -11.38 -12.70 -6.63
N LEU A 38 -11.02 -11.61 -5.97
CA LEU A 38 -9.72 -10.98 -6.14
C LEU A 38 -8.59 -11.80 -5.49
N ASN A 39 -8.81 -12.35 -4.29
CA ASN A 39 -7.74 -12.89 -3.44
C ASN A 39 -7.71 -14.42 -3.34
N SER A 40 -8.83 -15.10 -3.53
CA SER A 40 -8.89 -16.57 -3.54
C SER A 40 -8.32 -17.14 -4.84
N THR A 41 -7.89 -18.41 -4.79
CA THR A 41 -7.57 -19.22 -5.98
C THR A 41 -8.66 -20.26 -6.28
N SER A 42 -9.66 -20.37 -5.42
CA SER A 42 -10.80 -21.26 -5.55
C SER A 42 -11.87 -20.68 -6.48
N ASP A 43 -12.87 -21.48 -6.83
CA ASP A 43 -14.05 -20.99 -7.52
C ASP A 43 -14.88 -20.10 -6.60
N THR A 44 -15.34 -18.99 -7.13
CA THR A 44 -16.13 -17.96 -6.44
C THR A 44 -17.42 -17.68 -7.18
N SER A 45 -18.32 -16.87 -6.59
CA SER A 45 -19.56 -16.44 -7.25
C SER A 45 -19.34 -15.66 -8.57
N PHE A 46 -18.13 -15.06 -8.76
CA PHE A 46 -17.76 -14.32 -9.98
C PHE A 46 -16.86 -15.14 -10.92
N GLY A 47 -16.71 -16.45 -10.68
CA GLY A 47 -15.87 -17.34 -11.46
C GLY A 47 -14.58 -17.74 -10.73
N PRO A 48 -13.59 -18.32 -11.42
CA PRO A 48 -12.33 -18.73 -10.82
C PRO A 48 -11.58 -17.57 -10.21
N GLY A 49 -11.26 -17.64 -8.93
CA GLY A 49 -10.56 -16.59 -8.20
C GLY A 49 -9.23 -16.22 -8.82
N LEU A 50 -8.85 -14.96 -8.65
CA LEU A 50 -7.66 -14.41 -9.28
C LEU A 50 -6.39 -14.73 -8.48
N GLY A 51 -6.51 -14.93 -7.18
CA GLY A 51 -5.39 -15.20 -6.30
C GLY A 51 -4.37 -14.06 -6.27
N LEU A 52 -4.80 -12.82 -6.35
CA LEU A 52 -3.98 -11.63 -6.18
C LEU A 52 -3.83 -11.29 -4.68
N GLU A 53 -2.98 -10.34 -4.34
CA GLU A 53 -2.91 -9.78 -2.99
C GLU A 53 -3.47 -8.35 -3.04
N ILE A 54 -4.79 -8.24 -3.06
CA ILE A 54 -5.50 -6.94 -3.10
C ILE A 54 -5.92 -6.58 -1.69
N GLY A 55 -5.53 -5.37 -1.24
CA GLY A 55 -5.84 -4.85 0.08
C GLY A 55 -7.15 -4.08 0.14
N ASN A 56 -7.58 -3.81 1.37
CA ASN A 56 -8.72 -2.94 1.67
C ASN A 56 -8.39 -2.00 2.81
N SER A 57 -9.01 -0.83 2.79
CA SER A 57 -9.12 0.02 3.96
C SER A 57 -10.40 -0.30 4.73
N PHE A 58 -10.49 0.19 5.96
CA PHE A 58 -11.70 0.11 6.77
C PHE A 58 -11.77 1.30 7.71
N TRP A 59 -12.95 1.51 8.30
CA TRP A 59 -13.15 2.44 9.41
C TRP A 59 -13.91 1.81 10.58
N PHE A 60 -13.75 2.41 11.76
CA PHE A 60 -14.45 1.94 12.94
C PHE A 60 -15.88 2.45 13.00
N PHE A 61 -16.12 3.72 12.63
CA PHE A 61 -17.39 4.41 12.85
C PHE A 61 -17.96 4.98 11.56
N ASN A 62 -19.27 5.12 11.51
CA ASN A 62 -19.96 5.78 10.41
C ASN A 62 -21.02 6.72 10.97
N SER A 63 -20.85 8.02 10.76
CA SER A 63 -21.78 9.07 11.20
C SER A 63 -22.90 9.36 10.21
N THR A 64 -22.90 8.69 9.05
CA THR A 64 -23.89 8.92 8.01
C THR A 64 -25.08 7.98 8.16
N ASP A 65 -26.26 8.39 7.67
CA ASP A 65 -27.45 7.55 7.62
C ASP A 65 -27.41 6.54 6.47
N ASN A 66 -26.42 6.68 5.57
CA ASN A 66 -26.22 5.75 4.47
C ASN A 66 -25.65 4.44 5.01
N TYR A 67 -26.17 3.32 4.50
CA TYR A 67 -25.59 2.04 4.80
C TYR A 67 -24.16 1.98 4.27
N GLN A 68 -23.22 1.78 5.19
CA GLN A 68 -21.80 1.59 4.87
C GLN A 68 -21.22 0.57 5.82
N LEU A 69 -20.28 -0.21 5.35
CA LEU A 69 -19.59 -1.18 6.18
C LEU A 69 -18.69 -0.45 7.18
N SER A 70 -18.84 -0.77 8.46
CA SER A 70 -18.00 -0.25 9.55
C SER A 70 -17.86 -1.28 10.63
N TYR A 71 -16.81 -1.15 11.45
CA TYR A 71 -16.57 -2.07 12.55
C TYR A 71 -17.62 -1.95 13.66
N PHE A 72 -17.95 -0.72 14.04
CA PHE A 72 -19.04 -0.44 14.98
C PHE A 72 -20.32 -0.01 14.26
N LYS A 73 -21.43 -0.16 14.94
CA LYS A 73 -22.74 0.27 14.46
C LYS A 73 -22.92 1.77 14.66
N GLY A 74 -22.83 2.55 13.60
CA GLY A 74 -22.92 4.00 13.66
C GLY A 74 -21.81 4.62 14.51
N LEU A 75 -22.17 5.48 15.45
CA LEU A 75 -21.26 6.10 16.42
C LEU A 75 -21.31 5.45 17.81
N THR A 76 -21.77 4.22 17.90
CA THR A 76 -21.85 3.47 19.16
C THR A 76 -20.63 2.58 19.36
N SER A 77 -20.48 2.00 20.56
CA SER A 77 -19.48 0.94 20.83
C SER A 77 -20.01 -0.48 20.53
N GLN A 78 -21.21 -0.61 19.98
CA GLN A 78 -21.78 -1.89 19.59
C GLN A 78 -21.15 -2.37 18.29
N LEU A 79 -20.64 -3.60 18.27
CA LEU A 79 -20.10 -4.22 17.06
C LEU A 79 -21.18 -4.30 15.97
N SER A 80 -20.80 -4.01 14.74
CA SER A 80 -21.63 -4.26 13.57
C SER A 80 -21.67 -5.76 13.24
N SER A 81 -22.62 -6.17 12.40
CA SER A 81 -22.64 -7.53 11.85
C SER A 81 -21.43 -7.84 10.97
N PHE A 82 -20.71 -6.82 10.51
CA PHE A 82 -19.54 -6.95 9.64
C PHE A 82 -18.23 -7.03 10.44
N ALA A 83 -18.20 -6.68 11.72
CA ALA A 83 -17.01 -6.71 12.55
C ALA A 83 -16.23 -8.05 12.52
N PRO A 84 -16.86 -9.23 12.53
CA PRO A 84 -16.15 -10.51 12.41
C PRO A 84 -15.35 -10.62 11.12
N VAL A 85 -15.92 -10.20 9.99
CA VAL A 85 -15.24 -10.22 8.67
C VAL A 85 -14.05 -9.27 8.65
N ILE A 86 -14.21 -8.06 9.21
CA ILE A 86 -13.10 -7.11 9.36
C ILE A 86 -11.95 -7.75 10.15
N ARG A 87 -12.25 -8.44 11.27
CA ARG A 87 -11.23 -9.10 12.09
C ARG A 87 -10.48 -10.19 11.32
N GLU A 88 -11.18 -11.07 10.62
CA GLU A 88 -10.54 -12.09 9.77
C GLU A 88 -9.60 -11.48 8.73
N LEU A 89 -10.03 -10.36 8.11
CA LEU A 89 -9.23 -9.67 7.10
C LEU A 89 -8.06 -8.86 7.70
N TRP A 90 -8.16 -8.37 8.94
CA TRP A 90 -7.00 -7.82 9.67
C TRP A 90 -5.95 -8.91 9.93
N GLU A 91 -6.38 -10.05 10.48
CA GLU A 91 -5.49 -11.15 10.84
C GLU A 91 -4.78 -11.73 9.61
N SER A 92 -5.46 -11.78 8.48
CA SER A 92 -4.90 -12.25 7.22
C SER A 92 -4.06 -11.19 6.48
N GLY A 93 -4.11 -9.93 6.87
CA GLY A 93 -3.42 -8.80 6.22
C GLY A 93 -4.07 -8.29 4.93
N HIS A 94 -5.32 -8.67 4.63
CA HIS A 94 -6.08 -8.16 3.48
C HIS A 94 -6.83 -6.86 3.79
N ILE A 95 -7.02 -6.53 5.06
CA ILE A 95 -7.29 -5.17 5.51
C ILE A 95 -6.03 -4.68 6.23
N ASP A 96 -5.28 -3.80 5.59
CA ASP A 96 -3.99 -3.29 6.02
C ASP A 96 -3.96 -1.76 6.18
N THR A 97 -5.13 -1.11 6.03
CA THR A 97 -5.26 0.34 5.98
C THR A 97 -6.41 0.82 6.84
N ILE A 98 -6.15 1.78 7.72
CA ILE A 98 -7.17 2.57 8.43
C ILE A 98 -7.57 3.75 7.54
N HIS A 99 -8.85 3.80 7.13
CA HIS A 99 -9.41 4.90 6.34
C HIS A 99 -9.96 5.98 7.29
N SER A 100 -9.07 6.66 7.99
CA SER A 100 -9.40 7.45 9.18
C SER A 100 -10.13 6.59 10.24
N TRP A 101 -10.45 7.13 11.41
CA TRP A 101 -11.18 6.37 12.44
C TRP A 101 -12.65 6.14 12.06
N GLY A 102 -13.15 6.90 11.10
CA GLY A 102 -14.53 6.74 10.64
C GLY A 102 -14.94 7.81 9.64
N ASN A 103 -16.16 7.62 9.08
CA ASN A 103 -16.81 8.68 8.33
C ASN A 103 -17.39 9.71 9.30
N PHE A 104 -16.75 10.87 9.38
CA PHE A 104 -17.17 12.04 10.17
C PHE A 104 -17.34 13.27 9.27
N ASP A 105 -17.77 13.10 8.03
CA ASP A 105 -17.97 14.21 7.08
C ASP A 105 -19.04 15.21 7.52
N LYS A 106 -19.95 14.80 8.43
CA LYS A 106 -20.90 15.69 9.12
C LYS A 106 -20.31 16.33 10.38
N GLY A 107 -19.03 16.09 10.70
CA GLY A 107 -18.39 16.54 11.94
C GLY A 107 -18.62 15.59 13.11
N GLY A 108 -18.31 16.06 14.33
CA GLY A 108 -18.55 15.32 15.57
C GLY A 108 -17.46 14.31 15.94
N PHE A 109 -16.33 14.30 15.25
CA PHE A 109 -15.18 13.48 15.66
C PHE A 109 -14.59 14.04 16.97
N SER A 110 -14.27 13.14 17.87
CA SER A 110 -13.48 13.41 19.06
C SER A 110 -12.44 12.30 19.29
N ARG A 111 -11.40 12.59 20.03
CA ARG A 111 -10.31 11.66 20.36
C ARG A 111 -10.82 10.34 20.97
N SER A 112 -11.92 10.36 21.72
CA SER A 112 -12.51 9.17 22.34
C SER A 112 -12.93 8.09 21.34
N PHE A 113 -13.29 8.46 20.12
CA PHE A 113 -13.55 7.50 19.03
C PHE A 113 -12.24 6.78 18.61
N ALA A 114 -11.14 7.52 18.48
CA ALA A 114 -9.84 6.95 18.19
C ALA A 114 -9.37 5.99 19.29
N GLU A 115 -9.53 6.37 20.56
CA GLU A 115 -9.22 5.54 21.73
C GLU A 115 -10.04 4.24 21.73
N THR A 116 -11.32 4.33 21.40
CA THR A 116 -12.19 3.15 21.28
C THR A 116 -11.73 2.22 20.16
N GLY A 117 -11.39 2.76 18.99
CA GLY A 117 -10.86 1.98 17.88
C GLY A 117 -9.51 1.32 18.19
N LEU A 118 -8.59 2.06 18.80
CA LEU A 118 -7.30 1.55 19.24
C LEU A 118 -7.44 0.39 20.22
N ASN A 119 -8.34 0.51 21.21
CA ASN A 119 -8.61 -0.55 22.16
C ASN A 119 -9.04 -1.87 21.49
N GLU A 120 -9.81 -1.81 20.40
CA GLU A 120 -10.19 -3.02 19.64
C GLU A 120 -9.01 -3.64 18.91
N LEU A 121 -8.13 -2.84 18.30
CA LEU A 121 -6.90 -3.33 17.69
C LEU A 121 -5.97 -3.99 18.73
N GLN A 122 -5.83 -3.37 19.90
CA GLN A 122 -5.03 -3.92 20.99
C GLN A 122 -5.60 -5.25 21.51
N LYS A 123 -6.93 -5.35 21.70
CA LYS A 123 -7.61 -6.62 22.09
C LYS A 123 -7.39 -7.73 21.07
N ALA A 124 -7.37 -7.38 19.79
CA ALA A 124 -7.10 -8.31 18.69
C ALA A 124 -5.60 -8.60 18.52
N ASN A 125 -4.71 -7.86 19.21
CA ASN A 125 -3.26 -7.88 19.00
C ASN A 125 -2.86 -7.65 17.53
N VAL A 126 -3.53 -6.71 16.87
CA VAL A 126 -3.35 -6.35 15.45
C VAL A 126 -2.77 -4.95 15.36
N LYS A 127 -1.83 -4.76 14.44
CA LYS A 127 -1.30 -3.46 14.02
C LYS A 127 -1.63 -3.22 12.56
N ILE A 128 -2.11 -2.02 12.24
CA ILE A 128 -2.47 -1.63 10.88
C ILE A 128 -1.47 -0.57 10.40
N PRO A 129 -0.58 -0.91 9.44
CA PRO A 129 0.56 -0.05 9.11
C PRO A 129 0.22 1.18 8.26
N VAL A 130 -0.93 1.24 7.60
CA VAL A 130 -1.27 2.30 6.66
C VAL A 130 -2.44 3.14 7.18
N TRP A 131 -2.28 4.46 7.09
CA TRP A 131 -3.32 5.46 7.35
C TRP A 131 -3.67 6.19 6.06
N VAL A 132 -4.97 6.40 5.83
CA VAL A 132 -5.49 7.18 4.72
C VAL A 132 -6.49 8.20 5.24
N ASN A 133 -6.30 9.47 4.88
CA ASN A 133 -7.27 10.52 5.19
C ASN A 133 -8.57 10.30 4.41
N HIS A 134 -9.71 10.39 5.10
CA HIS A 134 -11.04 10.31 4.50
C HIS A 134 -11.76 11.65 4.51
N GLY A 135 -12.58 11.87 3.47
CA GLY A 135 -13.57 12.91 3.40
C GLY A 135 -13.04 14.33 3.26
N ILE A 136 -13.96 15.26 3.25
CA ILE A 136 -13.73 16.70 3.08
C ILE A 136 -14.49 17.49 4.16
N GLY A 137 -14.22 18.79 4.22
CA GLY A 137 -15.04 19.71 5.03
C GLY A 137 -14.86 19.51 6.53
N LEU A 138 -15.91 19.13 7.23
CA LEU A 138 -15.96 19.05 8.70
C LEU A 138 -15.26 17.83 9.31
N ASN A 139 -14.63 17.01 8.51
CA ASN A 139 -13.90 15.83 8.99
C ASN A 139 -12.54 16.23 9.59
N HIS A 140 -12.56 16.67 10.83
CA HIS A 140 -11.40 17.25 11.53
C HIS A 140 -10.32 16.22 11.90
N GLN A 141 -10.59 14.93 11.82
CA GLN A 141 -9.62 13.88 12.17
C GLN A 141 -8.49 13.71 11.15
N LYS A 142 -8.55 14.37 9.98
CA LYS A 142 -7.48 14.27 8.99
C LYS A 142 -6.16 14.81 9.53
N VAL A 143 -5.06 14.17 9.16
CA VAL A 143 -3.69 14.59 9.51
C VAL A 143 -3.05 15.29 8.32
N GLY A 144 -2.21 16.31 8.57
CA GLY A 144 -1.52 17.08 7.54
C GLY A 144 -1.70 18.60 7.67
N ASN A 145 -1.18 19.34 6.70
CA ASN A 145 -1.01 20.79 6.83
C ASN A 145 -2.17 21.65 6.28
N TYR A 146 -3.31 21.06 5.92
CA TYR A 146 -4.47 21.86 5.48
C TYR A 146 -5.21 22.48 6.67
N PRO A 147 -5.79 23.69 6.50
CA PRO A 147 -6.41 24.43 7.62
C PRO A 147 -7.55 23.69 8.35
N HIS A 148 -8.17 22.69 7.73
CA HIS A 148 -9.27 21.90 8.29
C HIS A 148 -8.83 20.53 8.79
N MET A 149 -7.54 20.23 8.80
CA MET A 149 -6.96 19.00 9.32
C MET A 149 -6.43 19.26 10.72
N PHE A 150 -6.93 18.56 11.72
CA PHE A 150 -6.57 18.78 13.12
C PHE A 150 -6.10 17.51 13.84
N GLY A 151 -6.04 16.37 13.12
CA GLY A 151 -5.65 15.09 13.71
C GLY A 151 -4.21 15.03 14.26
N ASP A 152 -3.33 15.90 13.78
CA ASP A 152 -1.93 16.05 14.21
C ASP A 152 -1.67 17.36 15.00
N ASP A 153 -2.72 18.10 15.39
CA ASP A 153 -2.64 19.32 16.18
C ASP A 153 -2.93 19.03 17.65
N GLN A 154 -1.89 18.97 18.48
CA GLN A 154 -1.99 18.68 19.91
C GLN A 154 -2.87 19.67 20.71
N SER A 155 -3.10 20.86 20.17
CA SER A 155 -3.95 21.87 20.82
C SER A 155 -5.45 21.70 20.52
N HIS A 156 -5.81 20.81 19.57
CA HIS A 156 -7.17 20.61 19.10
C HIS A 156 -7.80 19.33 19.68
N GLU A 157 -9.09 19.35 19.98
CA GLU A 157 -9.85 18.20 20.52
C GLU A 157 -9.86 16.96 19.61
N ALA A 158 -9.62 17.16 18.30
CA ALA A 158 -9.54 16.10 17.32
C ALA A 158 -8.11 15.49 17.19
N TYR A 159 -7.15 15.88 18.02
CA TYR A 159 -5.81 15.30 18.01
C TYR A 159 -5.84 13.80 18.32
N HIS A 160 -5.22 13.00 17.46
CA HIS A 160 -5.18 11.55 17.61
C HIS A 160 -3.98 10.88 16.90
N LEU A 161 -3.04 11.65 16.32
CA LEU A 161 -1.92 11.07 15.57
C LEU A 161 -1.10 10.10 16.42
N ASP A 162 -0.89 10.40 17.70
CA ASP A 162 -0.24 9.50 18.66
C ASP A 162 -0.94 8.14 18.76
N LEU A 163 -2.28 8.11 18.75
CA LEU A 163 -3.07 6.89 18.76
C LEU A 163 -2.97 6.13 17.43
N ALA A 164 -2.89 6.84 16.30
CA ALA A 164 -2.67 6.21 15.01
C ALA A 164 -1.27 5.55 14.93
N ILE A 165 -0.24 6.19 15.46
CA ILE A 165 1.10 5.60 15.58
C ILE A 165 1.07 4.36 16.51
N GLU A 166 0.38 4.44 17.64
CA GLU A 166 0.22 3.31 18.58
C GLU A 166 -0.55 2.13 17.93
N ALA A 167 -1.53 2.42 17.07
CA ALA A 167 -2.24 1.44 16.26
C ALA A 167 -1.35 0.75 15.21
N GLY A 168 -0.12 1.24 15.02
CA GLY A 168 0.88 0.68 14.13
C GLY A 168 1.05 1.43 12.81
N CYS A 169 0.39 2.58 12.60
CA CYS A 169 0.51 3.34 11.36
C CYS A 169 1.93 3.89 11.18
N GLU A 170 2.57 3.48 10.10
CA GLU A 170 3.91 3.89 9.69
C GLU A 170 3.89 4.64 8.34
N TYR A 171 2.85 4.46 7.54
CA TYR A 171 2.71 5.02 6.19
C TYR A 171 1.42 5.81 6.11
N PHE A 172 1.52 7.08 5.75
CA PHE A 172 0.39 8.00 5.71
C PHE A 172 0.13 8.49 4.28
N TRP A 173 -1.13 8.51 3.89
CA TRP A 173 -1.56 9.23 2.71
C TRP A 173 -2.40 10.43 3.14
N THR A 174 -1.85 11.64 2.95
CA THR A 174 -2.52 12.88 3.33
C THR A 174 -3.27 13.55 2.17
N GLY A 175 -3.16 12.98 0.96
CA GLY A 175 -3.80 13.48 -0.24
C GLY A 175 -2.86 13.62 -1.45
N LYS A 176 -1.59 13.23 -1.32
CA LYS A 176 -0.61 13.32 -2.42
C LYS A 176 -0.93 12.36 -3.54
N VAL A 177 -0.94 12.87 -4.77
CA VAL A 177 -1.22 12.09 -5.98
C VAL A 177 -0.19 12.33 -7.07
N THR A 178 -0.12 11.40 -8.02
CA THR A 178 0.73 11.51 -9.19
C THR A 178 0.01 11.05 -10.46
N HIS A 179 0.45 11.58 -11.61
CA HIS A 179 0.04 11.14 -12.94
C HIS A 179 1.14 10.37 -13.67
N VAL A 180 2.27 10.14 -13.00
CA VAL A 180 3.38 9.34 -13.53
C VAL A 180 3.10 7.87 -13.29
N ILE A 181 3.16 7.07 -14.33
CA ILE A 181 3.04 5.62 -14.25
C ILE A 181 4.39 5.06 -13.78
N GLY A 182 4.39 4.55 -12.54
CA GLY A 182 5.59 4.00 -11.91
C GLY A 182 6.41 5.05 -11.16
N GLN A 183 6.36 5.00 -9.83
CA GLN A 183 7.21 5.77 -8.93
C GLN A 183 8.56 5.08 -8.79
N ASP A 184 9.60 5.85 -8.46
CA ASP A 184 11.01 5.40 -8.43
C ASP A 184 11.49 4.75 -9.72
N SER A 185 10.78 5.02 -10.82
CA SER A 185 11.08 4.43 -12.13
C SER A 185 12.32 5.01 -12.78
N HIS A 186 12.89 4.26 -13.72
CA HIS A 186 13.97 4.77 -14.54
C HIS A 186 13.55 6.04 -15.31
N PRO A 187 14.44 7.04 -15.47
CA PRO A 187 14.13 8.32 -16.10
C PRO A 187 13.96 8.17 -17.61
N THR A 188 12.79 7.72 -18.06
CA THR A 188 12.41 7.71 -19.49
C THR A 188 11.89 9.09 -19.90
N PHE A 189 11.89 9.39 -21.20
CA PHE A 189 11.32 10.64 -21.72
C PHE A 189 9.86 10.83 -21.30
N SER A 190 9.07 9.76 -21.29
CA SER A 190 7.67 9.79 -20.83
C SER A 190 7.56 10.17 -19.35
N VAL A 191 8.40 9.61 -18.49
CA VAL A 191 8.43 9.94 -17.05
C VAL A 191 8.83 11.40 -16.85
N GLN A 192 9.92 11.83 -17.51
CA GLN A 192 10.42 13.21 -17.38
C GLN A 192 9.41 14.26 -17.86
N SER A 193 8.72 14.01 -18.99
CA SER A 193 7.68 14.92 -19.49
C SER A 193 6.50 15.04 -18.53
N LYS A 194 6.07 13.94 -17.92
CA LYS A 194 5.01 13.94 -16.91
C LYS A 194 5.42 14.68 -15.64
N LEU A 195 6.62 14.48 -15.15
CA LEU A 195 7.17 15.20 -13.99
C LEU A 195 7.23 16.71 -14.27
N MET A 196 7.65 17.13 -15.45
CA MET A 196 7.64 18.52 -15.84
C MET A 196 6.23 19.11 -15.85
N ILE A 197 5.23 18.37 -16.35
CA ILE A 197 3.82 18.81 -16.32
C ILE A 197 3.34 18.92 -14.88
N GLN A 198 3.59 17.95 -14.01
CA GLN A 198 3.22 18.03 -12.58
C GLN A 198 3.86 19.22 -11.89
N TRP A 199 5.16 19.45 -12.12
CA TRP A 199 5.88 20.61 -11.61
C TRP A 199 5.24 21.93 -12.05
N LEU A 200 4.83 22.03 -13.32
CA LEU A 200 4.14 23.22 -13.84
C LEU A 200 2.75 23.38 -13.22
N MET A 201 1.98 22.31 -13.11
CA MET A 201 0.66 22.32 -12.48
C MET A 201 0.73 22.76 -11.01
N LYS A 202 1.69 22.24 -10.24
CA LYS A 202 1.93 22.63 -8.85
C LYS A 202 2.17 24.14 -8.72
N ARG A 203 2.94 24.74 -9.64
CA ARG A 203 3.30 26.17 -9.61
C ARG A 203 2.30 27.11 -10.25
N THR A 204 1.34 26.60 -11.00
CA THR A 204 0.31 27.40 -11.67
C THR A 204 -1.07 27.17 -11.08
N ARG A 205 -1.70 26.04 -11.37
CA ARG A 205 -3.08 25.72 -10.98
C ARG A 205 -3.22 25.55 -9.46
N TYR A 206 -2.23 24.92 -8.83
CA TYR A 206 -2.25 24.58 -7.39
C TYR A 206 -1.37 25.48 -6.52
N ARG A 207 -0.86 26.59 -7.06
CA ARG A 207 0.06 27.49 -6.33
C ARG A 207 -0.49 28.11 -5.05
N HIS A 208 -1.81 28.14 -4.91
CA HIS A 208 -2.50 28.70 -3.73
C HIS A 208 -2.93 27.63 -2.73
N VAL A 209 -2.68 26.36 -3.02
CA VAL A 209 -2.97 25.27 -2.09
C VAL A 209 -1.83 25.21 -1.06
N VAL A 210 -2.18 25.23 0.21
CA VAL A 210 -1.21 25.26 1.33
C VAL A 210 -0.30 24.04 1.31
N ASP A 211 -0.88 22.87 1.03
CA ASP A 211 -0.13 21.64 0.83
C ASP A 211 -0.38 21.11 -0.59
N PRO A 212 0.59 21.25 -1.51
CA PRO A 212 0.40 20.84 -2.89
C PRO A 212 0.13 19.35 -2.98
N ILE A 213 -0.88 18.98 -3.77
CA ILE A 213 -1.26 17.57 -4.01
C ILE A 213 -0.18 16.78 -4.77
N TYR A 214 0.72 17.47 -5.45
CA TYR A 214 1.88 16.87 -6.14
C TYR A 214 3.15 17.11 -5.36
N ASP A 215 4.00 16.10 -5.27
CA ASP A 215 5.37 16.27 -4.84
C ASP A 215 6.29 16.70 -5.99
N ASP A 216 7.51 17.18 -5.69
CA ASP A 216 8.46 17.64 -6.70
C ASP A 216 9.26 16.49 -7.35
N GLY A 217 9.12 15.27 -6.85
CA GLY A 217 9.84 14.10 -7.33
C GLY A 217 8.94 13.04 -7.95
N ASN A 218 9.51 11.85 -8.12
CA ASN A 218 8.81 10.64 -8.52
C ASN A 218 8.98 9.51 -7.49
N GLN A 219 9.18 9.85 -6.23
CA GLN A 219 9.36 8.88 -5.16
C GLN A 219 8.01 8.30 -4.74
N LEU A 220 7.99 7.02 -4.41
CA LEU A 220 6.83 6.37 -3.82
C LEU A 220 6.65 6.78 -2.36
N LEU A 221 7.77 6.76 -1.60
CA LEU A 221 7.85 7.09 -0.19
C LEU A 221 8.73 8.32 0.03
N PHE A 222 8.31 9.21 0.89
CA PHE A 222 9.11 10.35 1.33
C PHE A 222 8.83 10.67 2.80
N PRO A 223 9.82 11.21 3.54
CA PRO A 223 9.66 11.53 4.93
C PRO A 223 8.70 12.70 5.11
N ILE A 224 7.80 12.60 6.09
CA ILE A 224 6.93 13.71 6.52
C ILE A 224 7.15 13.97 8.01
N GLN A 225 7.07 15.22 8.41
CA GLN A 225 7.01 15.64 9.80
C GLN A 225 5.69 16.36 10.03
N PHE A 226 4.89 15.83 10.94
CA PHE A 226 3.62 16.39 11.36
C PHE A 226 3.79 17.54 12.35
N ARG A 227 2.68 18.26 12.66
CA ARG A 227 2.70 19.43 13.56
C ARG A 227 3.13 19.09 14.98
N ASP A 228 2.82 17.89 15.45
CA ASP A 228 3.26 17.37 16.77
C ASP A 228 4.73 16.89 16.79
N GLN A 229 5.49 17.14 15.73
CA GLN A 229 6.88 16.74 15.50
C GLN A 229 7.08 15.24 15.22
N THR A 230 6.03 14.45 15.14
CA THR A 230 6.13 13.03 14.71
C THR A 230 6.67 12.95 13.29
N LYS A 231 7.71 12.13 13.12
CA LYS A 231 8.30 11.82 11.80
C LYS A 231 7.87 10.44 11.35
N THR A 232 7.42 10.34 10.12
CA THR A 232 6.97 9.09 9.52
C THR A 232 7.07 9.15 8.01
N TRP A 233 6.49 8.16 7.31
CA TRP A 233 6.46 8.10 5.86
C TRP A 233 5.13 8.62 5.31
N GLU A 234 5.20 9.47 4.30
CA GLU A 234 4.09 9.75 3.40
C GLU A 234 4.29 8.99 2.09
N PHE A 235 3.21 8.49 1.50
CA PHE A 235 3.24 7.84 0.20
C PHE A 235 2.32 8.52 -0.79
N ILE A 236 2.60 8.29 -2.09
CA ILE A 236 1.84 8.86 -3.19
C ILE A 236 0.98 7.80 -3.86
N ARG A 237 -0.23 8.17 -4.28
CA ARG A 237 -1.14 7.32 -5.07
C ARG A 237 -1.19 7.78 -6.52
N TYR A 238 -1.17 6.84 -7.46
CA TYR A 238 -1.44 7.13 -8.86
C TYR A 238 -2.93 7.39 -9.06
N MET A 239 -3.28 8.47 -9.73
CA MET A 239 -4.68 8.83 -9.97
C MET A 239 -5.09 8.49 -11.41
N ASN A 240 -4.72 9.31 -12.37
CA ASN A 240 -5.03 9.09 -13.78
C ASN A 240 -4.04 9.83 -14.69
N ALA A 241 -4.16 9.61 -15.98
CA ALA A 241 -3.21 10.17 -16.93
C ALA A 241 -3.19 11.72 -17.00
N TRP A 242 -4.24 12.43 -16.56
CA TRP A 242 -4.39 13.87 -16.87
C TRP A 242 -5.07 14.74 -15.79
N GLY A 243 -5.05 14.36 -14.54
CA GLY A 243 -5.26 15.33 -13.47
C GLY A 243 -6.70 15.76 -13.22
N LYS A 244 -7.67 14.88 -13.37
CA LYS A 244 -8.93 15.09 -12.70
C LYS A 244 -8.82 14.57 -11.27
N GLU A 245 -8.95 15.48 -10.31
CA GLU A 245 -9.24 15.11 -8.94
C GLU A 245 -10.67 14.56 -8.92
N GLN A 246 -10.80 13.28 -8.72
CA GLN A 246 -12.10 12.67 -8.51
C GLN A 246 -11.92 11.40 -7.67
N VAL A 247 -12.96 11.05 -6.98
CA VAL A 247 -13.10 9.76 -6.33
C VAL A 247 -13.02 8.69 -7.42
N LEU A 248 -12.08 7.76 -7.27
CA LEU A 248 -11.85 6.72 -8.27
C LEU A 248 -12.74 5.53 -7.98
N ASP A 249 -13.54 5.17 -8.97
CA ASP A 249 -14.43 4.02 -8.93
C ASP A 249 -13.87 2.82 -9.74
N ILE A 250 -14.68 1.78 -9.87
CA ILE A 250 -14.34 0.57 -10.63
C ILE A 250 -14.15 0.81 -12.14
N HIS A 251 -14.74 1.85 -12.71
CA HIS A 251 -14.58 2.20 -14.13
C HIS A 251 -13.24 2.90 -14.36
N ASP A 252 -12.84 3.76 -13.43
CA ASP A 252 -11.51 4.38 -13.43
C ASP A 252 -10.42 3.31 -13.23
N LEU A 253 -10.63 2.36 -12.30
CA LEU A 253 -9.72 1.23 -12.11
C LEU A 253 -9.59 0.39 -13.39
N ALA A 254 -10.68 0.17 -14.12
CA ALA A 254 -10.62 -0.52 -15.40
C ALA A 254 -9.70 0.19 -16.41
N THR A 255 -9.69 1.52 -16.40
CA THR A 255 -8.77 2.32 -17.20
C THR A 255 -7.33 2.23 -16.70
N GLN A 256 -7.11 2.36 -15.38
CA GLN A 256 -5.79 2.27 -14.75
C GLN A 256 -5.13 0.89 -14.93
N LEU A 257 -5.92 -0.18 -15.01
CA LEU A 257 -5.46 -1.56 -15.24
C LEU A 257 -5.54 -2.01 -16.70
N SER A 258 -5.77 -1.09 -17.64
CA SER A 258 -5.75 -1.46 -19.06
C SER A 258 -4.40 -2.07 -19.45
N PRO A 259 -4.34 -3.01 -20.42
CA PRO A 259 -3.09 -3.61 -20.85
C PRO A 259 -2.01 -2.60 -21.24
N GLY A 260 -2.42 -1.45 -21.80
CA GLY A 260 -1.48 -0.36 -22.13
C GLY A 260 -0.83 0.25 -20.88
N MET A 261 -1.62 0.49 -19.82
CA MET A 261 -1.12 1.05 -18.57
C MET A 261 -0.21 0.07 -17.83
N VAL A 262 -0.63 -1.20 -17.72
CA VAL A 262 0.18 -2.26 -17.11
C VAL A 262 1.50 -2.45 -17.86
N ASN A 263 1.48 -2.50 -19.19
CA ASN A 263 2.70 -2.60 -19.99
C ASN A 263 3.60 -1.36 -19.84
N GLN A 264 3.01 -0.18 -19.69
CA GLN A 264 3.80 1.03 -19.42
C GLN A 264 4.48 0.98 -18.04
N LEU A 265 3.80 0.46 -17.01
CA LEU A 265 4.39 0.24 -15.69
C LEU A 265 5.58 -0.73 -15.77
N ILE A 266 5.40 -1.86 -16.45
CA ILE A 266 6.47 -2.83 -16.69
C ILE A 266 7.67 -2.19 -17.42
N LYS A 267 7.40 -1.39 -18.45
CA LYS A 267 8.43 -0.68 -19.21
C LYS A 267 9.18 0.36 -18.36
N ASN A 268 8.46 1.09 -17.53
CA ASN A 268 9.03 2.12 -16.66
C ASN A 268 9.81 1.52 -15.48
N ARG A 269 9.56 0.25 -15.11
CA ARG A 269 10.22 -0.43 -13.98
C ARG A 269 10.05 0.37 -12.69
N GLY A 270 8.82 0.61 -12.27
CA GLY A 270 8.52 1.42 -11.09
C GLY A 270 7.51 0.74 -10.17
N PHE A 271 7.24 1.43 -9.07
CA PHE A 271 6.18 1.09 -8.12
C PHE A 271 4.91 1.87 -8.45
N MET A 272 3.74 1.32 -8.16
CA MET A 272 2.48 2.04 -8.32
C MET A 272 1.48 1.62 -7.25
N LEU A 273 0.88 2.59 -6.54
CA LEU A 273 -0.24 2.36 -5.66
C LEU A 273 -1.51 2.92 -6.30
N LEU A 274 -2.51 2.07 -6.43
CA LEU A 274 -3.86 2.41 -6.88
C LEU A 274 -4.83 2.36 -5.70
N TYR A 275 -5.83 3.22 -5.75
CA TYR A 275 -7.01 3.07 -4.89
C TYR A 275 -8.28 3.12 -5.74
N THR A 276 -9.33 2.54 -5.21
CA THR A 276 -10.63 2.45 -5.86
C THR A 276 -11.73 2.22 -4.83
N HIS A 277 -12.96 2.25 -5.26
CA HIS A 277 -14.14 1.84 -4.51
C HIS A 277 -14.78 0.64 -5.22
N PHE A 278 -14.28 -0.57 -4.95
CA PHE A 278 -14.77 -1.78 -5.63
C PHE A 278 -16.26 -2.02 -5.43
N ASN A 279 -16.79 -1.57 -4.29
CA ASN A 279 -18.19 -1.83 -3.94
C ASN A 279 -19.16 -0.77 -4.49
N GLU A 280 -18.65 0.32 -5.03
CA GLU A 280 -19.47 1.35 -5.64
C GLU A 280 -19.98 0.84 -6.98
N HIS A 281 -21.32 0.90 -7.16
CA HIS A 281 -22.02 0.43 -8.37
C HIS A 281 -21.88 -1.07 -8.69
N VAL A 282 -21.41 -1.89 -7.74
CA VAL A 282 -21.38 -3.34 -7.90
C VAL A 282 -22.59 -3.97 -7.21
N ASN A 283 -23.30 -4.78 -7.94
CA ASN A 283 -24.33 -5.68 -7.44
C ASN A 283 -23.85 -7.14 -7.59
N MET A 284 -24.68 -8.11 -7.23
CA MET A 284 -24.36 -9.53 -7.36
C MET A 284 -24.26 -10.02 -8.83
N ASP A 285 -24.51 -9.15 -9.84
CA ASP A 285 -24.28 -9.48 -11.25
C ASP A 285 -22.78 -9.46 -11.62
N GLY A 286 -21.92 -8.97 -10.72
CA GLY A 286 -20.46 -9.03 -10.83
C GLY A 286 -19.79 -7.72 -11.23
N LEU A 287 -18.50 -7.80 -11.44
CA LEU A 287 -17.67 -6.67 -11.85
C LEU A 287 -17.87 -6.35 -13.35
N PRO A 288 -17.69 -5.08 -13.78
CA PRO A 288 -17.73 -4.71 -15.18
C PRO A 288 -16.83 -5.60 -16.04
N LYS A 289 -17.31 -6.07 -17.17
CA LYS A 289 -16.58 -6.99 -18.08
C LYS A 289 -15.18 -6.48 -18.47
N VAL A 290 -15.04 -5.17 -18.66
CA VAL A 290 -13.75 -4.55 -19.00
C VAL A 290 -12.78 -4.69 -17.84
N LEU A 291 -13.23 -4.43 -16.60
CA LEU A 291 -12.42 -4.59 -15.41
C LEU A 291 -12.02 -6.06 -15.20
N THR A 292 -12.96 -7.00 -15.31
CA THR A 292 -12.69 -8.45 -15.20
C THR A 292 -11.61 -8.89 -16.19
N LYS A 293 -11.70 -8.43 -17.46
CA LYS A 293 -10.69 -8.72 -18.48
C LYS A 293 -9.32 -8.14 -18.10
N ASN A 294 -9.27 -6.92 -17.58
CA ASN A 294 -8.03 -6.25 -17.23
C ASN A 294 -7.40 -6.87 -15.97
N LEU A 295 -8.20 -7.27 -14.99
CA LEU A 295 -7.74 -8.04 -13.82
C LEU A 295 -7.18 -9.41 -14.23
N SER A 296 -7.82 -10.09 -15.18
CA SER A 296 -7.31 -11.36 -15.74
C SER A 296 -5.97 -11.16 -16.46
N TYR A 297 -5.82 -10.03 -17.17
CA TYR A 297 -4.55 -9.64 -17.78
C TYR A 297 -3.48 -9.37 -16.71
N LEU A 298 -3.82 -8.67 -15.65
CA LEU A 298 -2.93 -8.41 -14.53
C LEU A 298 -2.50 -9.72 -13.83
N LYS A 299 -3.44 -10.65 -13.57
CA LYS A 299 -3.13 -12.00 -13.06
C LYS A 299 -2.12 -12.71 -13.95
N LYS A 300 -2.33 -12.67 -15.29
CA LYS A 300 -1.39 -13.25 -16.26
C LYS A 300 0.00 -12.62 -16.11
N LYS A 301 0.10 -11.29 -16.02
CA LYS A 301 1.38 -10.58 -15.87
C LYS A 301 2.07 -10.86 -14.53
N ASN A 302 1.31 -11.06 -13.47
CA ASN A 302 1.85 -11.51 -12.19
C ASN A 302 2.40 -12.95 -12.29
N PHE A 303 1.67 -13.86 -12.93
CA PHE A 303 2.11 -15.24 -13.13
C PHE A 303 3.35 -15.34 -14.04
N GLU A 304 3.45 -14.51 -15.08
CA GLU A 304 4.62 -14.42 -15.98
C GLU A 304 5.86 -13.84 -15.30
N GLY A 305 5.73 -13.29 -14.08
CA GLY A 305 6.84 -12.66 -13.36
C GLY A 305 7.15 -11.24 -13.82
N ASP A 306 6.22 -10.58 -14.50
CA ASP A 306 6.38 -9.18 -14.92
C ASP A 306 6.00 -8.20 -13.82
N VAL A 307 4.86 -8.41 -13.13
CA VAL A 307 4.29 -7.49 -12.14
C VAL A 307 4.22 -8.15 -10.78
N PHE A 308 4.95 -7.63 -9.82
CA PHE A 308 4.81 -7.99 -8.41
C PHE A 308 3.55 -7.35 -7.83
N ILE A 309 2.70 -8.14 -7.16
CA ILE A 309 1.47 -7.64 -6.54
C ILE A 309 1.51 -7.97 -5.06
N ALA A 310 1.26 -6.96 -4.23
CA ALA A 310 1.17 -7.09 -2.78
C ALA A 310 0.16 -6.07 -2.24
N THR A 311 -0.31 -6.26 -1.00
CA THR A 311 -1.11 -5.23 -0.32
C THR A 311 -0.29 -3.97 -0.09
N SER A 312 -0.95 -2.83 0.18
CA SER A 312 -0.27 -1.54 0.31
C SER A 312 0.82 -1.56 1.37
N SER A 313 0.53 -2.09 2.55
CA SER A 313 1.49 -2.15 3.65
C SER A 313 2.73 -2.98 3.31
N ARG A 314 2.53 -4.13 2.66
CA ARG A 314 3.61 -5.04 2.30
C ARG A 314 4.50 -4.46 1.21
N LEU A 315 3.91 -3.78 0.23
CA LEU A 315 4.67 -3.12 -0.83
C LEU A 315 5.47 -1.93 -0.29
N LEU A 316 4.85 -1.09 0.55
CA LEU A 316 5.52 0.05 1.18
C LEU A 316 6.65 -0.40 2.12
N LYS A 317 6.42 -1.45 2.91
CA LYS A 317 7.47 -2.03 3.77
C LYS A 317 8.61 -2.63 2.96
N TYR A 318 8.29 -3.36 1.87
CA TYR A 318 9.32 -3.87 0.96
C TYR A 318 10.20 -2.73 0.42
N LYS A 319 9.57 -1.64 -0.04
CA LYS A 319 10.29 -0.46 -0.56
C LYS A 319 11.17 0.19 0.50
N GLU A 320 10.63 0.42 1.70
CA GLU A 320 11.39 0.98 2.81
C GLU A 320 12.62 0.12 3.15
N VAL A 321 12.42 -1.18 3.34
CA VAL A 321 13.51 -2.09 3.67
C VAL A 321 14.52 -2.18 2.54
N HIS A 322 14.07 -2.30 1.29
CA HIS A 322 14.97 -2.32 0.13
C HIS A 322 15.87 -1.09 0.05
N ASP A 323 15.35 0.10 0.31
CA ASP A 323 16.08 1.35 0.12
C ASP A 323 17.07 1.65 1.26
N TYR A 324 16.74 1.20 2.48
CA TYR A 324 17.49 1.59 3.67
C TYR A 324 18.20 0.44 4.39
N LEU A 325 18.05 -0.80 3.88
CA LEU A 325 18.71 -1.95 4.49
C LEU A 325 20.21 -1.85 4.34
N ASN A 326 20.92 -2.05 5.47
CA ASN A 326 22.36 -2.20 5.48
C ASN A 326 22.74 -3.68 5.42
N PHE A 327 23.73 -4.02 4.62
CA PHE A 327 24.32 -5.35 4.59
C PHE A 327 25.81 -5.31 4.27
N LYS A 328 26.52 -6.33 4.73
CA LYS A 328 27.95 -6.51 4.49
C LYS A 328 28.18 -7.81 3.71
N VAL A 329 29.18 -7.81 2.87
CA VAL A 329 29.56 -8.98 2.11
C VAL A 329 30.95 -9.45 2.57
N ASP A 330 31.03 -10.70 2.93
CA ASP A 330 32.29 -11.41 3.18
C ASP A 330 32.47 -12.51 2.14
N SER A 331 33.62 -12.55 1.50
CA SER A 331 33.97 -13.55 0.52
C SER A 331 35.24 -14.27 0.97
N SER A 332 35.08 -15.48 1.48
CA SER A 332 36.16 -16.33 1.96
C SER A 332 35.99 -17.76 1.45
N ASN A 333 37.09 -18.42 1.10
CA ASN A 333 37.10 -19.83 0.68
C ASN A 333 36.08 -20.17 -0.43
N ASP A 334 35.98 -19.34 -1.44
CA ASP A 334 35.01 -19.47 -2.52
C ASP A 334 33.51 -19.34 -2.11
N LEU A 335 33.22 -18.98 -0.87
CA LEU A 335 31.87 -18.71 -0.39
C LEU A 335 31.62 -17.21 -0.34
N THR A 336 30.42 -16.82 -0.69
CA THR A 336 29.92 -15.44 -0.54
C THR A 336 28.89 -15.42 0.60
N ASN A 337 29.19 -14.71 1.68
CA ASN A 337 28.27 -14.50 2.77
C ASN A 337 27.74 -13.07 2.75
N ILE A 338 26.43 -12.90 2.72
CA ILE A 338 25.73 -11.63 2.79
C ILE A 338 25.15 -11.52 4.18
N HIS A 339 25.64 -10.60 4.99
CA HIS A 339 25.18 -10.36 6.35
C HIS A 339 24.31 -9.13 6.39
N ILE A 340 23.01 -9.32 6.65
CA ILE A 340 22.01 -8.27 6.75
C ILE A 340 22.02 -7.74 8.20
N ASP A 341 22.11 -6.42 8.34
CA ASP A 341 22.01 -5.76 9.64
C ASP A 341 20.55 -5.71 10.12
N SER A 342 20.34 -5.83 11.44
CA SER A 342 18.99 -5.75 12.04
C SER A 342 18.49 -4.32 12.24
N LYS A 343 19.25 -3.33 11.81
CA LYS A 343 18.94 -1.92 11.89
C LYS A 343 19.16 -1.26 10.54
N MET A 344 18.33 -0.29 10.24
CA MET A 344 18.44 0.56 9.06
C MET A 344 18.37 2.03 9.48
N ASP A 345 19.21 2.86 8.87
CA ASP A 345 19.21 4.30 9.05
C ASP A 345 18.30 4.94 8.00
N THR A 346 17.18 5.47 8.44
CA THR A 346 16.21 6.10 7.54
C THR A 346 16.14 7.61 7.79
N PRO A 347 15.60 8.40 6.83
CA PRO A 347 15.36 9.84 7.03
C PRO A 347 14.43 10.17 8.21
N ILE A 348 13.64 9.21 8.68
CA ILE A 348 12.75 9.39 9.84
C ILE A 348 13.35 8.86 11.15
N GLY A 349 14.58 8.34 11.11
CA GLY A 349 15.32 7.81 12.26
C GLY A 349 15.77 6.36 12.08
N GLU A 350 16.51 5.84 13.06
CA GLU A 350 16.90 4.43 13.09
C GLU A 350 15.67 3.54 13.31
N LYS A 351 15.53 2.49 12.52
CA LYS A 351 14.46 1.49 12.62
C LYS A 351 15.06 0.09 12.71
N SER A 352 14.41 -0.78 13.49
CA SER A 352 14.72 -2.20 13.52
C SER A 352 14.05 -2.92 12.34
N VAL A 353 14.77 -3.91 11.81
CA VAL A 353 14.26 -4.80 10.76
C VAL A 353 13.93 -6.15 11.39
N GLU A 354 12.79 -6.72 11.03
CA GLU A 354 12.36 -8.05 11.40
C GLU A 354 12.56 -9.05 10.25
N ARG A 355 12.74 -10.32 10.60
CA ARG A 355 12.99 -11.38 9.63
C ARG A 355 11.91 -11.50 8.53
N ASN A 356 10.65 -11.33 8.90
CA ASN A 356 9.51 -11.39 7.97
C ASN A 356 9.51 -10.24 6.95
N GLN A 357 10.15 -9.12 7.27
CA GLN A 357 10.26 -7.94 6.40
C GLN A 357 11.34 -8.11 5.31
N LEU A 358 12.20 -9.13 5.42
CA LEU A 358 13.23 -9.44 4.43
C LEU A 358 12.69 -10.24 3.23
N CYS A 359 11.43 -10.69 3.30
CA CYS A 359 10.83 -11.47 2.23
C CYS A 359 10.85 -10.72 0.88
N GLY A 360 11.28 -11.41 -0.17
CA GLY A 360 11.38 -10.84 -1.52
C GLY A 360 12.73 -10.19 -1.83
N LEU A 361 13.54 -9.82 -0.82
CA LEU A 361 14.86 -9.25 -1.07
C LEU A 361 15.69 -10.20 -1.93
N THR A 362 16.20 -9.65 -3.02
CA THR A 362 16.91 -10.41 -4.05
C THR A 362 18.29 -9.78 -4.25
N PHE A 363 19.34 -10.60 -4.14
CA PHE A 363 20.72 -10.17 -4.32
C PHE A 363 21.29 -10.76 -5.59
N TYR A 364 21.82 -9.93 -6.48
CA TYR A 364 22.63 -10.35 -7.60
C TYR A 364 23.95 -10.91 -7.11
N VAL A 365 24.32 -12.08 -7.61
CA VAL A 365 25.53 -12.81 -7.21
C VAL A 365 26.09 -13.60 -8.39
N ASP A 366 27.41 -13.81 -8.41
CA ASP A 366 28.06 -14.61 -9.49
C ASP A 366 27.79 -16.11 -9.34
N HIS A 367 27.77 -16.61 -8.10
CA HIS A 367 27.70 -18.03 -7.78
C HIS A 367 26.61 -18.36 -6.76
N PRO A 368 25.31 -18.44 -7.17
CA PRO A 368 24.21 -18.75 -6.24
C PRO A 368 24.42 -20.00 -5.39
N PRO A 369 25.00 -21.12 -5.89
CA PRO A 369 25.26 -22.29 -5.06
C PRO A 369 26.27 -22.08 -3.93
N LYS A 370 27.14 -21.07 -4.06
CA LYS A 370 28.18 -20.70 -3.09
C LYS A 370 27.82 -19.48 -2.27
N THR A 371 26.56 -19.03 -2.34
CA THR A 371 26.08 -17.83 -1.62
C THR A 371 25.19 -18.24 -0.47
N LYS A 372 25.38 -17.57 0.67
CA LYS A 372 24.57 -17.64 1.88
C LYS A 372 24.14 -16.24 2.30
N VAL A 373 22.95 -16.13 2.86
CA VAL A 373 22.41 -14.88 3.43
C VAL A 373 22.14 -15.08 4.90
N TRP A 374 22.59 -14.14 5.71
CA TRP A 374 22.55 -14.20 7.18
C TRP A 374 21.76 -13.00 7.73
N PHE A 375 20.98 -13.24 8.76
CA PHE A 375 20.32 -12.22 9.54
C PHE A 375 20.42 -12.57 11.04
N ASN A 376 20.91 -11.63 11.87
CA ASN A 376 21.11 -11.88 13.31
C ASN A 376 21.89 -13.18 13.62
N LYS A 377 22.92 -13.48 12.82
CA LYS A 377 23.76 -14.70 12.92
C LYS A 377 23.03 -16.01 12.54
N GLU A 378 21.80 -15.94 12.07
CA GLU A 378 21.07 -17.09 11.56
C GLU A 378 21.13 -17.10 10.02
N GLU A 379 21.37 -18.27 9.42
CA GLU A 379 21.30 -18.43 7.98
C GLU A 379 19.84 -18.39 7.54
N LEU A 380 19.53 -17.54 6.54
CA LEU A 380 18.20 -17.46 5.95
C LEU A 380 18.00 -18.53 4.90
N GLU A 381 16.79 -19.05 4.81
CA GLU A 381 16.35 -19.81 3.64
C GLU A 381 16.39 -18.90 2.41
N ILE A 382 17.04 -19.34 1.33
CA ILE A 382 17.12 -18.61 0.07
C ILE A 382 16.73 -19.48 -1.11
N LYS A 383 16.09 -18.86 -2.10
CA LYS A 383 15.86 -19.43 -3.42
C LYS A 383 16.97 -18.95 -4.36
N ARG A 384 17.57 -19.90 -5.10
CA ARG A 384 18.56 -19.62 -6.13
C ARG A 384 17.84 -19.42 -7.44
N ASN A 385 18.05 -18.30 -8.07
CA ASN A 385 17.33 -17.94 -9.29
C ASN A 385 18.25 -18.04 -10.53
N PRO A 386 17.69 -18.44 -11.68
CA PRO A 386 18.40 -18.38 -12.96
C PRO A 386 18.63 -16.90 -13.35
N LYS A 387 19.31 -16.70 -14.48
CA LYS A 387 19.51 -15.38 -15.05
C LYS A 387 18.19 -14.70 -15.33
N ASP A 388 18.07 -13.45 -14.89
CA ASP A 388 16.95 -12.59 -15.25
C ASP A 388 17.17 -11.87 -16.60
N GLU A 389 16.32 -10.91 -16.93
CA GLU A 389 16.41 -10.14 -18.18
C GLU A 389 17.68 -9.28 -18.29
N SER A 390 18.37 -9.00 -17.18
CA SER A 390 19.68 -8.34 -17.17
C SER A 390 20.85 -9.30 -17.38
N GLY A 391 20.57 -10.60 -17.45
CA GLY A 391 21.56 -11.66 -17.59
C GLY A 391 22.26 -12.03 -16.28
N ASN A 392 21.81 -11.51 -15.15
CA ASN A 392 22.42 -11.75 -13.84
C ASN A 392 21.73 -12.90 -13.09
N LEU A 393 22.56 -13.70 -12.39
CA LEU A 393 22.11 -14.70 -11.44
C LEU A 393 21.79 -14.01 -10.09
N SER A 394 20.91 -14.62 -9.29
CA SER A 394 20.56 -14.06 -7.99
C SER A 394 20.19 -15.12 -6.94
N VAL A 395 20.18 -14.68 -5.69
CA VAL A 395 19.55 -15.38 -4.58
C VAL A 395 18.47 -14.49 -3.96
N MET A 396 17.37 -15.07 -3.55
CA MET A 396 16.22 -14.33 -3.00
C MET A 396 15.79 -14.94 -1.66
N VAL A 397 15.50 -14.12 -0.69
CA VAL A 397 14.71 -14.52 0.48
C VAL A 397 13.27 -14.75 0.01
N PRO A 398 12.69 -15.97 0.14
CA PRO A 398 11.41 -16.26 -0.48
C PRO A 398 10.30 -15.31 -0.08
N TRP A 399 9.56 -14.80 -1.07
CA TRP A 399 8.32 -14.06 -0.81
C TRP A 399 7.24 -15.05 -0.38
N LYS A 400 6.64 -14.78 0.77
CA LYS A 400 5.49 -15.55 1.25
C LYS A 400 4.22 -14.76 0.99
N LYS A 401 3.39 -15.30 0.10
CA LYS A 401 2.07 -14.75 -0.16
C LYS A 401 1.19 -14.89 1.07
N ILE A 402 0.39 -13.87 1.39
CA ILE A 402 -0.61 -14.00 2.45
C ILE A 402 -1.75 -14.91 1.99
N SER A 403 -2.31 -15.65 2.93
CA SER A 403 -3.44 -16.56 2.66
C SER A 403 -4.75 -15.83 2.90
N TYR A 404 -5.61 -15.84 1.89
CA TYR A 404 -6.96 -15.32 2.04
C TYR A 404 -7.78 -16.29 2.92
N PRO A 405 -8.53 -15.78 3.92
CA PRO A 405 -9.12 -16.62 4.96
C PRO A 405 -10.37 -17.41 4.50
N ARG A 406 -10.86 -17.19 3.27
CA ARG A 406 -12.11 -17.79 2.75
C ARG A 406 -11.86 -18.64 1.52
#